data_46f8b27d3250cd121cec22f44c3f0588
#
_entry.id   46f8b27d3250cd121cec22f44c3f0588
#
_cell.length_a   1.000
_cell.length_b   1.000
_cell.length_c   1.000
_cell.angle_alpha   90.00
_cell.angle_beta   90.00
_cell.angle_gamma   90.00
#
_symmetry.space_group_name_H-M   'P 1'
#
loop_
_entity.id
_entity.type
_entity.pdbx_description
1 polymer ?
#
loop_
_entity_poly.entity_id
_entity_poly.type
_entity_poly.pdbx_seq_one_letter_code
_entity_poly.pdbx_strand_id
1 'polypeptide(L)'
;MTRIAAVHGVLAPHRHVQREITDMVARHCLPAGADRRVLDRLHRGALVRSRHTALPLDRYGALDDFGAVNDAFIAGAVELGAEAVAGALDEAGLSPRDVDLLVFTSVTGIAAPSVDARLAGRLGLRPDVRRLPLFGLGCVAGAAGIARLHDHLRGWPDHVAVLLSVELCSLTFQRADASPANLVATALFGDGAAAVVACGARRHTAASGPTVVASRSHLYPDTERLLGWDITGSGFRVVLDPAVPDVVRKNLAGDVDGFLSDHGLTRRDVTAWVSHAGGPKVLDAVTEALDLPEDALDVSRASLAEVGNLSSSSVLHILRDTLTAGRRPPAGTPGLLLAMGPGFCTELVLLRW
;
A
#
# COMPACT_ATOMS: atom_id res chain seq x y z
N MET A 1 -5.89 10.57 21.82
CA MET A 1 -6.04 10.35 20.37
C MET A 1 -4.69 9.99 19.81
N THR A 2 -4.63 9.16 18.79
CA THR A 2 -3.39 8.80 18.07
C THR A 2 -3.07 9.87 17.05
N ARG A 3 -1.86 10.42 17.07
CA ARG A 3 -1.42 11.41 16.10
C ARG A 3 -0.43 10.78 15.11
N ILE A 4 -0.66 10.91 13.84
CA ILE A 4 0.32 10.60 12.81
C ILE A 4 1.37 11.71 12.82
N ALA A 5 2.58 11.38 13.24
CA ALA A 5 3.67 12.35 13.37
C ALA A 5 4.41 12.58 12.05
N ALA A 6 4.62 11.51 11.27
CA ALA A 6 5.26 11.59 9.96
C ALA A 6 4.79 10.44 9.05
N VAL A 7 4.91 10.64 7.75
CA VAL A 7 4.71 9.62 6.71
C VAL A 7 5.80 9.79 5.66
N HIS A 8 6.73 8.83 5.60
CA HIS A 8 7.84 8.85 4.65
C HIS A 8 7.72 7.72 3.66
N GLY A 9 7.82 8.03 2.36
CA GLY A 9 7.73 7.05 1.27
C GLY A 9 9.02 6.98 0.48
N VAL A 10 9.46 5.76 0.19
CA VAL A 10 10.66 5.44 -0.59
C VAL A 10 10.28 4.59 -1.79
N LEU A 11 10.82 4.90 -2.95
CA LEU A 11 10.62 4.12 -4.17
C LEU A 11 11.84 3.24 -4.44
N ALA A 12 11.61 2.06 -5.02
CA ALA A 12 12.70 1.17 -5.41
C ALA A 12 13.64 1.86 -6.43
N PRO A 13 14.93 1.46 -6.50
CA PRO A 13 15.97 2.28 -7.14
C PRO A 13 15.86 2.40 -8.67
N HIS A 14 15.17 1.45 -9.35
CA HIS A 14 15.18 1.39 -10.81
C HIS A 14 13.88 1.92 -11.40
N ARG A 15 13.90 3.16 -11.90
CA ARG A 15 12.74 3.78 -12.55
C ARG A 15 12.68 3.42 -14.02
N HIS A 16 11.50 2.97 -14.47
CA HIS A 16 11.23 2.59 -15.87
C HIS A 16 9.94 3.25 -16.37
N VAL A 17 9.93 3.69 -17.63
CA VAL A 17 8.69 4.09 -18.28
C VAL A 17 7.87 2.85 -18.65
N GLN A 18 6.55 3.01 -18.74
CA GLN A 18 5.63 1.89 -18.98
C GLN A 18 5.99 1.06 -20.23
N ARG A 19 6.50 1.70 -21.27
CA ARG A 19 6.90 1.00 -22.51
C ARG A 19 8.04 0.00 -22.26
N GLU A 20 9.05 0.34 -21.47
CA GLU A 20 10.16 -0.56 -21.16
C GLU A 20 9.69 -1.81 -20.43
N ILE A 21 8.75 -1.64 -19.48
CA ILE A 21 8.09 -2.75 -18.79
C ILE A 21 7.28 -3.60 -19.78
N THR A 22 6.51 -2.97 -20.68
CA THR A 22 5.72 -3.67 -21.70
C THR A 22 6.62 -4.52 -22.60
N ASP A 23 7.77 -3.98 -23.00
CA ASP A 23 8.74 -4.69 -23.82
C ASP A 23 9.38 -5.88 -23.07
N MET A 24 9.67 -5.72 -21.79
CA MET A 24 10.16 -6.81 -20.94
C MET A 24 9.13 -7.92 -20.79
N VAL A 25 7.88 -7.56 -20.46
CA VAL A 25 6.77 -8.51 -20.32
C VAL A 25 6.50 -9.25 -21.63
N ALA A 26 6.53 -8.55 -22.78
CA ALA A 26 6.36 -9.19 -24.07
C ALA A 26 7.42 -10.28 -24.32
N ARG A 27 8.68 -10.03 -23.96
CA ARG A 27 9.78 -11.01 -24.14
C ARG A 27 9.64 -12.25 -23.25
N HIS A 28 9.12 -12.10 -22.03
CA HIS A 28 9.13 -13.17 -21.04
C HIS A 28 7.80 -13.90 -20.87
N CYS A 29 6.66 -13.25 -21.15
CA CYS A 29 5.34 -13.83 -20.95
C CYS A 29 4.65 -14.28 -22.24
N LEU A 30 4.89 -13.58 -23.37
CA LEU A 30 4.14 -13.92 -24.57
C LEU A 30 4.77 -15.12 -25.29
N PRO A 31 3.96 -16.11 -25.71
CA PRO A 31 4.43 -17.16 -26.59
C PRO A 31 4.97 -16.61 -27.92
N ALA A 32 5.88 -17.33 -28.55
CA ALA A 32 6.39 -16.96 -29.88
C ALA A 32 5.24 -16.81 -30.88
N GLY A 33 5.19 -15.67 -31.58
CA GLY A 33 4.11 -15.35 -32.54
C GLY A 33 2.80 -14.85 -31.94
N ALA A 34 2.71 -14.67 -30.62
CA ALA A 34 1.51 -14.12 -29.98
C ALA A 34 1.26 -12.66 -30.39
N ASP A 35 -0.03 -12.30 -30.45
CA ASP A 35 -0.43 -10.93 -30.75
C ASP A 35 -0.18 -9.99 -29.58
N ARG A 36 0.85 -9.16 -29.72
CA ARG A 36 1.23 -8.16 -28.72
C ARG A 36 0.16 -7.09 -28.49
N ARG A 37 -0.79 -6.88 -29.40
CA ARG A 37 -1.81 -5.82 -29.30
C ARG A 37 -2.67 -5.93 -28.04
N VAL A 38 -2.89 -7.13 -27.52
CA VAL A 38 -3.65 -7.35 -26.27
C VAL A 38 -2.85 -6.79 -25.09
N LEU A 39 -1.56 -7.16 -24.96
CA LEU A 39 -0.66 -6.64 -23.94
C LEU A 39 -0.57 -5.10 -23.99
N ASP A 40 -0.32 -4.53 -25.18
CA ASP A 40 -0.24 -3.08 -25.36
C ASP A 40 -1.52 -2.35 -24.95
N ARG A 41 -2.69 -2.97 -25.20
CA ARG A 41 -3.99 -2.40 -24.79
C ARG A 41 -4.14 -2.42 -23.27
N LEU A 42 -3.80 -3.53 -22.62
CA LEU A 42 -3.88 -3.65 -21.15
C LEU A 42 -2.94 -2.66 -20.47
N HIS A 43 -1.69 -2.56 -20.95
CA HIS A 43 -0.72 -1.65 -20.38
C HIS A 43 -1.06 -0.17 -20.60
N ARG A 44 -1.64 0.21 -21.76
CA ARG A 44 -2.17 1.56 -21.96
C ARG A 44 -3.37 1.85 -21.07
N GLY A 45 -4.27 0.87 -20.91
CA GLY A 45 -5.47 0.99 -20.08
C GLY A 45 -5.21 1.07 -18.57
N ALA A 46 -4.01 0.69 -18.14
CA ALA A 46 -3.59 0.82 -16.74
C ALA A 46 -3.33 2.29 -16.32
N LEU A 47 -3.14 3.21 -17.29
CA LEU A 47 -2.87 4.63 -17.09
C LEU A 47 -1.61 4.92 -16.26
N VAL A 48 -0.71 3.97 -16.15
CA VAL A 48 0.58 4.08 -15.48
C VAL A 48 1.62 4.59 -16.47
N ARG A 49 2.32 5.67 -16.14
CA ARG A 49 3.35 6.29 -16.99
C ARG A 49 4.74 5.72 -16.72
N SER A 50 5.06 5.51 -15.46
CA SER A 50 6.34 4.96 -15.02
C SER A 50 6.18 4.16 -13.75
N ARG A 51 7.16 3.30 -13.47
CA ARG A 51 7.21 2.50 -12.23
C ARG A 51 8.64 2.33 -11.76
N HIS A 52 8.76 2.02 -10.50
CA HIS A 52 10.00 1.61 -9.89
C HIS A 52 10.03 0.09 -9.71
N THR A 53 11.21 -0.51 -9.85
CA THR A 53 11.42 -1.96 -9.68
C THR A 53 12.62 -2.21 -8.76
N ALA A 54 12.55 -3.32 -8.01
CA ALA A 54 13.59 -3.72 -7.07
C ALA A 54 14.93 -4.01 -7.75
N LEU A 55 14.88 -4.55 -8.96
CA LEU A 55 16.05 -4.92 -9.77
C LEU A 55 15.99 -4.24 -11.13
N PRO A 56 17.14 -4.10 -11.83
CA PRO A 56 17.16 -3.76 -13.26
C PRO A 56 16.37 -4.80 -14.08
N LEU A 57 15.71 -4.38 -15.17
CA LEU A 57 14.82 -5.25 -15.94
C LEU A 57 15.49 -6.50 -16.53
N ASP A 58 16.77 -6.43 -16.85
CA ASP A 58 17.56 -7.54 -17.37
C ASP A 58 17.83 -8.64 -16.34
N ARG A 59 17.72 -8.33 -15.04
CA ARG A 59 17.94 -9.29 -13.96
C ARG A 59 16.76 -10.21 -13.72
N TYR A 60 15.54 -9.83 -14.10
CA TYR A 60 14.32 -10.64 -13.87
C TYR A 60 14.36 -11.97 -14.65
N GLY A 61 15.05 -12.01 -15.79
CA GLY A 61 15.25 -13.22 -16.57
C GLY A 61 16.11 -14.29 -15.87
N ALA A 62 16.92 -13.91 -14.90
CA ALA A 62 17.83 -14.79 -14.16
C ALA A 62 17.30 -15.28 -12.81
N LEU A 63 16.09 -14.87 -12.41
CA LEU A 63 15.42 -15.35 -11.19
C LEU A 63 14.71 -16.67 -11.50
N ASP A 64 15.38 -17.79 -11.28
CA ASP A 64 14.93 -19.09 -11.79
C ASP A 64 13.91 -19.80 -10.87
N ASP A 65 13.91 -19.50 -9.58
CA ASP A 65 13.02 -20.11 -8.60
C ASP A 65 12.51 -19.13 -7.53
N PHE A 66 11.56 -19.59 -6.72
CA PHE A 66 10.99 -18.79 -5.63
C PHE A 66 12.02 -18.43 -4.56
N GLY A 67 13.03 -19.26 -4.31
CA GLY A 67 14.09 -18.96 -3.34
C GLY A 67 14.89 -17.74 -3.75
N ALA A 68 15.40 -17.71 -5.00
CA ALA A 68 16.14 -16.58 -5.55
C ALA A 68 15.32 -15.28 -5.57
N VAL A 69 14.04 -15.37 -5.94
CA VAL A 69 13.10 -14.24 -5.90
C VAL A 69 12.93 -13.71 -4.48
N ASN A 70 12.70 -14.61 -3.52
CA ASN A 70 12.47 -14.26 -2.12
C ASN A 70 13.73 -13.76 -1.42
N ASP A 71 14.91 -14.23 -1.79
CA ASP A 71 16.19 -13.67 -1.32
C ASP A 71 16.38 -12.22 -1.80
N ALA A 72 16.04 -11.94 -3.06
CA ALA A 72 16.03 -10.58 -3.60
C ALA A 72 15.01 -9.69 -2.85
N PHE A 73 13.81 -10.24 -2.53
CA PHE A 73 12.83 -9.54 -1.70
C PHE A 73 13.39 -9.20 -0.32
N ILE A 74 13.98 -10.16 0.39
CA ILE A 74 14.52 -9.92 1.74
C ILE A 74 15.60 -8.83 1.70
N ALA A 75 16.52 -8.90 0.75
CA ALA A 75 17.58 -7.89 0.60
C ALA A 75 16.99 -6.49 0.33
N GLY A 76 16.12 -6.37 -0.69
CA GLY A 76 15.49 -5.10 -1.05
C GLY A 76 14.58 -4.55 0.05
N ALA A 77 13.84 -5.42 0.73
CA ALA A 77 12.93 -5.01 1.81
C ALA A 77 13.68 -4.46 3.04
N VAL A 78 14.85 -5.01 3.36
CA VAL A 78 15.70 -4.49 4.44
C VAL A 78 16.27 -3.13 4.07
N GLU A 79 16.75 -2.93 2.84
CA GLU A 79 17.29 -1.64 2.40
C GLU A 79 16.22 -0.55 2.38
N LEU A 80 15.14 -0.74 1.63
CA LEU A 80 14.06 0.24 1.52
C LEU A 80 13.33 0.46 2.85
N GLY A 81 13.16 -0.60 3.65
CA GLY A 81 12.54 -0.50 4.96
C GLY A 81 13.37 0.32 5.94
N ALA A 82 14.69 0.16 5.92
CA ALA A 82 15.60 0.96 6.76
C ALA A 82 15.51 2.44 6.39
N GLU A 83 15.56 2.77 5.10
CA GLU A 83 15.45 4.14 4.60
C GLU A 83 14.09 4.76 4.96
N ALA A 84 12.99 4.03 4.75
CA ALA A 84 11.64 4.51 5.04
C ALA A 84 11.45 4.81 6.55
N VAL A 85 11.89 3.90 7.43
CA VAL A 85 11.76 4.10 8.89
C VAL A 85 12.67 5.23 9.38
N ALA A 86 13.92 5.28 8.90
CA ALA A 86 14.85 6.35 9.28
C ALA A 86 14.32 7.73 8.86
N GLY A 87 13.85 7.87 7.60
CA GLY A 87 13.26 9.11 7.11
C GLY A 87 12.01 9.53 7.88
N ALA A 88 11.11 8.59 8.20
CA ALA A 88 9.91 8.90 8.96
C ALA A 88 10.20 9.31 10.41
N LEU A 89 11.21 8.71 11.05
CA LEU A 89 11.65 9.10 12.39
C LEU A 89 12.31 10.48 12.40
N ASP A 90 13.16 10.77 11.41
CA ASP A 90 13.79 12.08 11.25
C ASP A 90 12.74 13.18 11.06
N GLU A 91 11.77 12.99 10.15
CA GLU A 91 10.64 13.91 9.95
C GLU A 91 9.79 14.11 11.21
N ALA A 92 9.66 13.08 12.05
CA ALA A 92 8.95 13.14 13.33
C ALA A 92 9.77 13.79 14.46
N GLY A 93 11.07 14.02 14.25
CA GLY A 93 12.00 14.48 15.29
C GLY A 93 12.21 13.45 16.40
N LEU A 94 12.17 12.16 16.06
CA LEU A 94 12.30 11.03 16.98
C LEU A 94 13.50 10.16 16.62
N SER A 95 14.05 9.48 17.65
CA SER A 95 15.14 8.53 17.47
C SER A 95 14.61 7.09 17.36
N PRO A 96 15.38 6.15 16.81
CA PRO A 96 15.03 4.73 16.84
C PRO A 96 14.79 4.17 18.25
N ARG A 97 15.41 4.75 19.27
CA ARG A 97 15.24 4.35 20.67
C ARG A 97 13.88 4.78 21.27
N ASP A 98 13.16 5.68 20.61
CA ASP A 98 11.83 6.10 21.04
C ASP A 98 10.72 5.11 20.60
N VAL A 99 11.04 4.20 19.67
CA VAL A 99 10.04 3.27 19.09
C VAL A 99 9.70 2.15 20.07
N ASP A 100 8.41 2.04 20.41
CA ASP A 100 7.86 1.02 21.31
C ASP A 100 7.23 -0.16 20.56
N LEU A 101 6.69 0.09 19.35
CA LEU A 101 6.09 -0.91 18.47
C LEU A 101 6.52 -0.69 17.03
N LEU A 102 6.97 -1.75 16.37
CA LEU A 102 7.15 -1.81 14.91
C LEU A 102 6.16 -2.81 14.31
N VAL A 103 5.19 -2.31 13.55
CA VAL A 103 4.31 -3.11 12.69
C VAL A 103 4.95 -3.17 11.31
N PHE A 104 5.18 -4.37 10.82
CA PHE A 104 5.70 -4.61 9.47
C PHE A 104 4.65 -5.30 8.61
N THR A 105 4.44 -4.83 7.40
CA THR A 105 3.56 -5.51 6.43
C THR A 105 4.21 -5.64 5.06
N SER A 106 4.00 -6.80 4.47
CA SER A 106 4.26 -7.10 3.07
C SER A 106 3.42 -8.30 2.63
N VAL A 107 3.14 -8.39 1.34
CA VAL A 107 2.48 -9.54 0.71
C VAL A 107 3.28 -10.03 -0.50
N THR A 108 4.44 -9.42 -0.77
CA THR A 108 5.26 -9.71 -1.97
C THR A 108 6.50 -10.56 -1.69
N GLY A 109 6.69 -10.97 -0.43
CA GLY A 109 7.75 -11.90 -0.01
C GLY A 109 7.58 -12.31 1.44
N ILE A 110 8.32 -13.31 1.87
CA ILE A 110 8.28 -13.87 3.22
C ILE A 110 9.67 -14.00 3.83
N ALA A 111 9.77 -13.93 5.14
CA ALA A 111 11.03 -14.13 5.86
C ALA A 111 10.79 -14.66 7.27
N ALA A 112 11.64 -15.57 7.73
CA ALA A 112 11.75 -15.99 9.10
C ALA A 112 13.25 -16.07 9.49
N PRO A 113 13.76 -15.16 10.37
CA PRO A 113 13.09 -14.04 11.04
C PRO A 113 12.54 -13.02 10.03
N SER A 114 11.41 -12.40 10.38
CA SER A 114 10.74 -11.39 9.55
C SER A 114 11.61 -10.14 9.34
N VAL A 115 11.26 -9.33 8.33
CA VAL A 115 12.06 -8.15 7.94
C VAL A 115 12.21 -7.16 9.10
N ASP A 116 11.16 -6.95 9.91
CA ASP A 116 11.22 -6.10 11.11
C ASP A 116 12.28 -6.55 12.13
N ALA A 117 12.48 -7.87 12.28
CA ALA A 117 13.53 -8.41 13.15
C ALA A 117 14.94 -8.09 12.63
N ARG A 118 15.12 -8.15 11.30
CA ARG A 118 16.37 -7.83 10.63
C ARG A 118 16.67 -6.33 10.70
N LEU A 119 15.62 -5.52 10.66
CA LEU A 119 15.71 -4.05 10.75
C LEU A 119 16.01 -3.56 12.16
N ALA A 120 15.52 -4.23 13.20
CA ALA A 120 15.64 -3.77 14.59
C ALA A 120 17.10 -3.47 14.99
N GLY A 121 18.02 -4.41 14.69
CA GLY A 121 19.45 -4.21 14.96
C GLY A 121 20.09 -3.14 14.07
N ARG A 122 19.73 -3.12 12.77
CA ARG A 122 20.27 -2.17 11.79
C ARG A 122 19.88 -0.72 12.09
N LEU A 123 18.65 -0.50 12.54
CA LEU A 123 18.13 0.82 12.92
C LEU A 123 18.55 1.26 14.33
N GLY A 124 19.06 0.35 15.18
CA GLY A 124 19.36 0.63 16.57
C GLY A 124 18.12 0.77 17.44
N LEU A 125 17.04 0.05 17.13
CA LEU A 125 15.86 -0.03 17.99
C LEU A 125 16.22 -0.63 19.34
N ARG A 126 15.40 -0.35 20.37
CA ARG A 126 15.60 -0.97 21.71
C ARG A 126 15.38 -2.49 21.64
N PRO A 127 16.07 -3.27 22.48
CA PRO A 127 15.89 -4.73 22.53
C PRO A 127 14.47 -5.18 22.93
N ASP A 128 13.75 -4.33 23.66
CA ASP A 128 12.39 -4.57 24.15
C ASP A 128 11.29 -4.05 23.20
N VAL A 129 11.66 -3.55 22.00
CA VAL A 129 10.70 -3.12 20.99
C VAL A 129 9.73 -4.27 20.65
N ARG A 130 8.44 -3.96 20.70
CA ARG A 130 7.41 -4.90 20.27
C ARG A 130 7.38 -4.98 18.76
N ARG A 131 7.16 -6.17 18.21
CA ARG A 131 7.11 -6.39 16.76
C ARG A 131 5.83 -7.10 16.39
N LEU A 132 5.20 -6.65 15.30
CA LEU A 132 3.98 -7.23 14.77
C LEU A 132 4.11 -7.38 13.24
N PRO A 133 4.65 -8.49 12.74
CA PRO A 133 4.66 -8.78 11.30
C PRO A 133 3.26 -9.22 10.86
N LEU A 134 2.75 -8.56 9.79
CA LEU A 134 1.46 -8.84 9.16
C LEU A 134 1.70 -9.39 7.75
N PHE A 135 1.08 -10.51 7.44
CA PHE A 135 1.07 -11.12 6.11
C PHE A 135 -0.36 -11.48 5.71
N GLY A 136 -0.67 -11.43 4.41
CA GLY A 136 -1.96 -11.89 3.88
C GLY A 136 -3.04 -10.81 3.73
N LEU A 137 -2.84 -9.60 4.25
CA LEU A 137 -3.79 -8.49 4.09
C LEU A 137 -3.69 -7.80 2.72
N GLY A 138 -2.56 -7.92 2.02
CA GLY A 138 -2.34 -7.29 0.71
C GLY A 138 -2.57 -5.78 0.73
N CYS A 139 -3.27 -5.27 -0.28
CA CYS A 139 -3.44 -3.84 -0.49
C CYS A 139 -4.13 -3.08 0.66
N VAL A 140 -4.92 -3.74 1.52
CA VAL A 140 -5.53 -3.06 2.68
C VAL A 140 -4.55 -2.84 3.83
N ALA A 141 -3.39 -3.51 3.84
CA ALA A 141 -2.52 -3.55 5.00
C ALA A 141 -1.94 -2.17 5.40
N GLY A 142 -1.85 -1.23 4.47
CA GLY A 142 -1.49 0.15 4.81
C GLY A 142 -2.53 0.82 5.71
N ALA A 143 -3.81 0.70 5.39
CA ALA A 143 -4.91 1.21 6.20
C ALA A 143 -5.08 0.41 7.49
N ALA A 144 -5.10 -0.92 7.40
CA ALA A 144 -5.18 -1.82 8.54
C ALA A 144 -4.03 -1.62 9.52
N GLY A 145 -2.81 -1.38 9.02
CA GLY A 145 -1.65 -1.07 9.84
C GLY A 145 -1.84 0.21 10.66
N ILE A 146 -2.34 1.30 10.06
CA ILE A 146 -2.68 2.53 10.78
C ILE A 146 -3.73 2.25 11.86
N ALA A 147 -4.75 1.44 11.55
CA ALA A 147 -5.75 1.03 12.54
C ALA A 147 -5.10 0.26 13.70
N ARG A 148 -4.18 -0.66 13.44
CA ARG A 148 -3.44 -1.39 14.50
C ARG A 148 -2.53 -0.49 15.32
N LEU A 149 -1.86 0.53 14.71
CA LEU A 149 -1.15 1.54 15.48
C LEU A 149 -2.11 2.27 16.42
N HIS A 150 -3.30 2.64 15.92
CA HIS A 150 -4.32 3.33 16.73
C HIS A 150 -4.79 2.49 17.91
N ASP A 151 -5.12 1.22 17.71
CA ASP A 151 -5.53 0.31 18.76
C ASP A 151 -4.47 0.16 19.85
N HIS A 152 -3.20 -0.02 19.45
CA HIS A 152 -2.08 -0.08 20.39
C HIS A 152 -1.93 1.21 21.20
N LEU A 153 -1.92 2.35 20.53
CA LEU A 153 -1.67 3.65 21.16
C LEU A 153 -2.84 4.13 22.03
N ARG A 154 -4.05 3.57 21.88
CA ARG A 154 -5.14 3.76 22.83
C ARG A 154 -4.86 3.09 24.16
N GLY A 155 -4.29 1.90 24.14
CA GLY A 155 -3.88 1.17 25.35
C GLY A 155 -2.57 1.69 25.97
N TRP A 156 -1.69 2.27 25.14
CA TRP A 156 -0.35 2.74 25.52
C TRP A 156 -0.15 4.19 25.05
N PRO A 157 -0.79 5.16 25.74
CA PRO A 157 -0.84 6.55 25.26
C PRO A 157 0.50 7.31 25.31
N ASP A 158 1.54 6.78 25.94
CA ASP A 158 2.90 7.36 25.97
C ASP A 158 3.82 6.78 24.88
N HIS A 159 3.37 5.72 24.17
CA HIS A 159 4.18 5.01 23.19
C HIS A 159 4.28 5.74 21.85
N VAL A 160 5.38 5.40 21.16
CA VAL A 160 5.60 5.67 19.73
C VAL A 160 5.47 4.34 18.98
N ALA A 161 4.66 4.32 17.94
CA ALA A 161 4.47 3.15 17.10
C ALA A 161 4.77 3.48 15.64
N VAL A 162 5.44 2.57 14.96
CA VAL A 162 5.82 2.69 13.55
C VAL A 162 5.13 1.60 12.75
N LEU A 163 4.46 1.97 11.65
CA LEU A 163 4.06 1.06 10.58
C LEU A 163 5.10 1.16 9.47
N LEU A 164 5.64 0.02 9.07
CA LEU A 164 6.45 -0.12 7.87
C LEU A 164 5.74 -1.04 6.88
N SER A 165 5.45 -0.53 5.70
CA SER A 165 5.00 -1.31 4.54
C SER A 165 6.11 -1.36 3.51
N VAL A 166 6.44 -2.56 3.02
CA VAL A 166 7.39 -2.76 1.92
C VAL A 166 6.78 -3.69 0.90
N GLU A 167 6.64 -3.23 -0.32
CA GLU A 167 6.10 -4.05 -1.41
C GLU A 167 7.02 -4.02 -2.62
N LEU A 168 7.52 -5.18 -2.99
CA LEU A 168 8.36 -5.40 -4.16
C LEU A 168 7.61 -6.27 -5.17
N CYS A 169 6.51 -5.70 -5.68
CA CYS A 169 5.57 -6.40 -6.53
C CYS A 169 6.19 -6.91 -7.83
N SER A 170 7.24 -6.23 -8.34
CA SER A 170 7.95 -6.67 -9.53
C SER A 170 8.58 -8.05 -9.36
N LEU A 171 8.91 -8.44 -8.14
CA LEU A 171 9.47 -9.75 -7.82
C LEU A 171 8.42 -10.88 -7.85
N THR A 172 7.12 -10.54 -7.86
CA THR A 172 6.06 -11.55 -8.04
C THR A 172 5.77 -11.87 -9.51
N PHE A 173 6.52 -11.30 -10.43
CA PHE A 173 6.39 -11.48 -11.86
C PHE A 173 6.47 -12.95 -12.27
N GLN A 174 5.39 -13.47 -12.91
CA GLN A 174 5.33 -14.85 -13.38
C GLN A 174 5.72 -14.91 -14.86
N ARG A 175 6.92 -15.44 -15.11
CA ARG A 175 7.40 -15.72 -16.47
C ARG A 175 6.58 -16.85 -17.09
N ALA A 176 6.40 -16.82 -18.38
CA ALA A 176 5.61 -17.80 -19.13
C ALA A 176 4.12 -17.90 -18.72
N ASP A 177 3.61 -16.91 -17.99
CA ASP A 177 2.17 -16.77 -17.69
C ASP A 177 1.58 -15.63 -18.53
N ALA A 178 0.87 -15.98 -19.60
CA ALA A 178 0.16 -15.04 -20.46
C ALA A 178 -1.31 -14.84 -20.04
N SER A 179 -1.70 -15.26 -18.83
CA SER A 179 -3.07 -15.06 -18.35
C SER A 179 -3.43 -13.58 -18.25
N PRO A 180 -4.70 -13.20 -18.48
CA PRO A 180 -5.13 -11.81 -18.34
C PRO A 180 -4.82 -11.21 -16.98
N ALA A 181 -4.94 -11.98 -15.89
CA ALA A 181 -4.63 -11.54 -14.54
C ALA A 181 -3.16 -11.15 -14.41
N ASN A 182 -2.22 -12.00 -14.86
CA ASN A 182 -0.79 -11.70 -14.84
C ASN A 182 -0.46 -10.48 -15.72
N LEU A 183 -1.00 -10.41 -16.94
CA LEU A 183 -0.74 -9.27 -17.85
C LEU A 183 -1.28 -7.95 -17.28
N VAL A 184 -2.42 -7.95 -16.59
CA VAL A 184 -2.95 -6.76 -15.89
C VAL A 184 -2.08 -6.41 -14.68
N ALA A 185 -1.66 -7.39 -13.88
CA ALA A 185 -0.76 -7.17 -12.76
C ALA A 185 0.57 -6.55 -13.21
N THR A 186 1.17 -7.08 -14.30
CA THR A 186 2.38 -6.50 -14.88
C THR A 186 2.18 -5.09 -15.45
N ALA A 187 0.95 -4.68 -15.73
CA ALA A 187 0.63 -3.32 -16.17
C ALA A 187 0.50 -2.32 -15.02
N LEU A 188 0.15 -2.78 -13.80
CA LEU A 188 -0.25 -1.92 -12.69
C LEU A 188 0.80 -1.80 -11.59
N PHE A 189 1.38 -2.94 -11.15
CA PHE A 189 2.15 -2.99 -9.91
C PHE A 189 3.57 -2.44 -10.03
N GLY A 190 4.00 -1.66 -9.04
CA GLY A 190 5.35 -1.14 -8.86
C GLY A 190 5.88 -1.44 -7.46
N ASP A 191 7.12 -1.01 -7.18
CA ASP A 191 7.86 -1.32 -5.96
C ASP A 191 8.15 -0.08 -5.13
N GLY A 192 7.95 -0.19 -3.82
CA GLY A 192 8.25 0.87 -2.88
C GLY A 192 8.02 0.46 -1.44
N ALA A 193 8.39 1.34 -0.55
CA ALA A 193 8.17 1.24 0.87
C ALA A 193 7.57 2.54 1.41
N ALA A 194 6.86 2.46 2.53
CA ALA A 194 6.45 3.64 3.28
C ALA A 194 6.44 3.33 4.77
N ALA A 195 6.84 4.30 5.58
CA ALA A 195 6.74 4.24 7.03
C ALA A 195 5.83 5.35 7.55
N VAL A 196 5.01 5.00 8.55
CA VAL A 196 4.17 5.92 9.31
C VAL A 196 4.61 5.89 10.75
N VAL A 197 5.00 7.05 11.29
CA VAL A 197 5.27 7.21 12.72
C VAL A 197 4.03 7.80 13.38
N ALA A 198 3.52 7.14 14.40
CA ALA A 198 2.38 7.60 15.19
C ALA A 198 2.71 7.67 16.68
N CYS A 199 2.17 8.69 17.34
CA CYS A 199 2.34 8.94 18.76
C CYS A 199 1.01 8.82 19.52
N GLY A 200 1.06 8.24 20.71
CA GLY A 200 -0.08 8.21 21.63
C GLY A 200 -0.38 9.57 22.22
N ALA A 201 -1.55 9.68 22.86
CA ALA A 201 -2.14 10.95 23.31
C ALA A 201 -1.29 11.72 24.33
N ARG A 202 -0.45 11.03 25.09
CA ARG A 202 0.43 11.62 26.13
C ARG A 202 1.87 11.81 25.65
N ARG A 203 2.23 11.25 24.48
CA ARG A 203 3.56 11.48 23.90
C ARG A 203 3.62 12.87 23.26
N HIS A 204 4.46 13.74 23.79
CA HIS A 204 4.71 15.05 23.19
C HIS A 204 5.45 14.89 21.87
N THR A 205 4.98 15.58 20.85
CA THR A 205 5.61 15.69 19.53
C THR A 205 5.34 17.07 18.96
N ALA A 206 6.31 17.66 18.29
CA ALA A 206 6.15 18.90 17.54
C ALA A 206 5.38 18.68 16.22
N ALA A 207 5.16 17.43 15.82
CA ALA A 207 4.50 17.08 14.57
C ALA A 207 3.04 17.53 14.55
N SER A 208 2.62 18.07 13.41
CA SER A 208 1.28 18.63 13.18
C SER A 208 0.41 17.76 12.24
N GLY A 209 0.69 16.47 12.13
CA GLY A 209 -0.07 15.56 11.27
C GLY A 209 -1.48 15.26 11.80
N PRO A 210 -2.30 14.54 11.03
CA PRO A 210 -3.69 14.23 11.38
C PRO A 210 -3.77 13.31 12.59
N THR A 211 -4.91 13.36 13.28
CA THR A 211 -5.26 12.39 14.32
C THR A 211 -6.13 11.29 13.75
N VAL A 212 -5.86 10.05 14.13
CA VAL A 212 -6.75 8.91 13.90
C VAL A 212 -7.87 8.96 14.92
N VAL A 213 -9.10 9.04 14.44
CA VAL A 213 -10.33 9.13 15.27
C VAL A 213 -10.89 7.75 15.52
N ALA A 214 -11.04 6.95 14.46
CA ALA A 214 -11.61 5.60 14.47
C ALA A 214 -11.18 4.82 13.25
N SER A 215 -11.42 3.52 13.26
CA SER A 215 -11.26 2.63 12.11
C SER A 215 -12.36 1.58 12.06
N ARG A 216 -12.59 1.03 10.85
CA ARG A 216 -13.54 -0.07 10.62
C ARG A 216 -12.99 -0.99 9.54
N SER A 217 -13.07 -2.30 9.81
CA SER A 217 -12.82 -3.36 8.84
C SER A 217 -14.15 -3.98 8.42
N HIS A 218 -14.28 -4.33 7.14
CA HIS A 218 -15.40 -5.11 6.64
C HIS A 218 -14.89 -6.21 5.70
N LEU A 219 -15.12 -7.47 6.05
CA LEU A 219 -14.83 -8.65 5.25
C LEU A 219 -16.12 -9.11 4.55
N TYR A 220 -16.09 -9.21 3.21
CA TYR A 220 -17.24 -9.66 2.43
C TYR A 220 -17.22 -11.19 2.31
N PRO A 221 -18.34 -11.87 2.64
CA PRO A 221 -18.40 -13.31 2.52
C PRO A 221 -18.31 -13.78 1.06
N ASP A 222 -17.77 -14.99 0.85
CA ASP A 222 -17.70 -15.68 -0.44
C ASP A 222 -16.93 -14.91 -1.54
N THR A 223 -15.88 -14.16 -1.15
CA THR A 223 -15.12 -13.29 -2.06
C THR A 223 -13.60 -13.58 -2.07
N GLU A 224 -13.15 -14.69 -1.50
CA GLU A 224 -11.72 -15.03 -1.33
C GLU A 224 -10.98 -15.13 -2.68
N ARG A 225 -11.70 -15.44 -3.76
CA ARG A 225 -11.13 -15.59 -5.10
C ARG A 225 -11.14 -14.32 -5.95
N LEU A 226 -11.59 -13.19 -5.41
CA LEU A 226 -11.61 -11.93 -6.15
C LEU A 226 -10.23 -11.32 -6.31
N LEU A 227 -9.41 -11.35 -5.25
CA LEU A 227 -8.08 -10.75 -5.25
C LEU A 227 -7.19 -11.51 -4.25
N GLY A 228 -5.97 -11.80 -4.65
CA GLY A 228 -5.00 -12.47 -3.77
C GLY A 228 -3.87 -13.15 -4.52
N TRP A 229 -3.26 -14.14 -3.87
CA TRP A 229 -2.21 -14.97 -4.40
C TRP A 229 -2.56 -16.46 -4.34
N ASP A 230 -2.27 -17.19 -5.41
CA ASP A 230 -2.02 -18.62 -5.34
C ASP A 230 -0.52 -18.82 -5.11
N ILE A 231 -0.14 -19.46 -3.99
CA ILE A 231 1.25 -19.75 -3.68
C ILE A 231 1.63 -21.06 -4.36
N THR A 232 2.58 -21.00 -5.27
CA THR A 232 3.01 -22.10 -6.13
C THR A 232 4.52 -22.34 -5.99
N GLY A 233 5.04 -23.36 -6.65
CA GLY A 233 6.49 -23.60 -6.72
C GLY A 233 7.27 -22.46 -7.40
N SER A 234 6.62 -21.64 -8.24
CA SER A 234 7.20 -20.45 -8.86
C SER A 234 6.97 -19.16 -8.05
N GLY A 235 6.40 -19.26 -6.85
CA GLY A 235 6.11 -18.12 -5.97
C GLY A 235 4.66 -17.66 -6.00
N PHE A 236 4.42 -16.37 -5.85
CA PHE A 236 3.11 -15.75 -5.73
C PHE A 236 2.51 -15.51 -7.12
N ARG A 237 1.49 -16.28 -7.48
CA ARG A 237 0.72 -16.09 -8.71
C ARG A 237 -0.53 -15.28 -8.42
N VAL A 238 -0.72 -14.18 -9.14
CA VAL A 238 -1.83 -13.26 -8.90
C VAL A 238 -3.18 -13.91 -9.19
N VAL A 239 -4.12 -13.72 -8.26
CA VAL A 239 -5.56 -13.89 -8.46
C VAL A 239 -6.14 -12.50 -8.56
N LEU A 240 -6.77 -12.18 -9.69
CA LEU A 240 -7.39 -10.88 -9.94
C LEU A 240 -8.62 -11.08 -10.81
N ASP A 241 -9.78 -11.01 -10.18
CA ASP A 241 -11.06 -11.15 -10.85
C ASP A 241 -11.51 -9.80 -11.42
N PRO A 242 -11.98 -9.73 -12.67
CA PRO A 242 -12.51 -8.51 -13.27
C PRO A 242 -13.74 -7.94 -12.55
N ALA A 243 -14.42 -8.71 -11.70
CA ALA A 243 -15.59 -8.28 -10.93
C ALA A 243 -15.25 -7.40 -9.70
N VAL A 244 -13.96 -7.20 -9.35
CA VAL A 244 -13.56 -6.35 -8.22
C VAL A 244 -14.24 -4.97 -8.25
N PRO A 245 -14.28 -4.20 -9.35
CA PRO A 245 -14.98 -2.91 -9.38
C PRO A 245 -16.49 -3.00 -9.09
N ASP A 246 -17.14 -4.10 -9.47
CA ASP A 246 -18.58 -4.28 -9.24
C ASP A 246 -18.89 -4.54 -7.77
N VAL A 247 -18.01 -5.28 -7.07
CA VAL A 247 -18.11 -5.47 -5.61
C VAL A 247 -17.93 -4.15 -4.88
N VAL A 248 -17.03 -3.29 -5.36
CA VAL A 248 -16.84 -1.93 -4.83
C VAL A 248 -18.12 -1.11 -5.02
N ARG A 249 -18.68 -1.04 -6.23
CA ARG A 249 -19.94 -0.30 -6.52
C ARG A 249 -21.09 -0.76 -5.62
N LYS A 250 -21.19 -2.07 -5.40
CA LYS A 250 -22.29 -2.66 -4.64
C LYS A 250 -22.24 -2.33 -3.15
N ASN A 251 -21.05 -2.31 -2.54
CA ASN A 251 -20.93 -2.38 -1.10
C ASN A 251 -20.35 -1.12 -0.45
N LEU A 252 -19.42 -0.41 -1.11
CA LEU A 252 -18.62 0.64 -0.48
C LEU A 252 -19.46 1.79 0.07
N ALA A 253 -20.54 2.17 -0.61
CA ALA A 253 -21.42 3.25 -0.16
C ALA A 253 -22.00 2.96 1.22
N GLY A 254 -22.55 1.75 1.41
CA GLY A 254 -23.12 1.35 2.69
C GLY A 254 -22.10 1.28 3.82
N ASP A 255 -20.89 0.79 3.54
CA ASP A 255 -19.81 0.70 4.53
C ASP A 255 -19.35 2.08 4.99
N VAL A 256 -19.15 3.00 4.04
CA VAL A 256 -18.71 4.37 4.32
C VAL A 256 -19.80 5.16 5.06
N ASP A 257 -21.05 5.11 4.58
CA ASP A 257 -22.14 5.83 5.22
C ASP A 257 -22.41 5.35 6.64
N GLY A 258 -22.42 4.02 6.85
CA GLY A 258 -22.57 3.44 8.17
C GLY A 258 -21.43 3.82 9.11
N PHE A 259 -20.18 3.84 8.60
CA PHE A 259 -19.04 4.24 9.41
C PHE A 259 -19.06 5.73 9.77
N LEU A 260 -19.34 6.61 8.81
CA LEU A 260 -19.42 8.05 9.05
C LEU A 260 -20.58 8.40 9.99
N SER A 261 -21.74 7.76 9.81
CA SER A 261 -22.93 7.96 10.66
C SER A 261 -22.67 7.65 12.13
N ASP A 262 -21.89 6.59 12.44
CA ASP A 262 -21.51 6.27 13.83
C ASP A 262 -20.68 7.38 14.51
N HIS A 263 -20.14 8.30 13.70
CA HIS A 263 -19.37 9.46 14.16
C HIS A 263 -20.09 10.80 13.95
N GLY A 264 -21.39 10.76 13.62
CA GLY A 264 -22.21 11.95 13.37
C GLY A 264 -21.81 12.72 12.12
N LEU A 265 -21.23 12.03 11.13
CA LEU A 265 -20.72 12.60 9.88
C LEU A 265 -21.46 12.01 8.67
N THR A 266 -21.37 12.74 7.56
CA THR A 266 -21.81 12.34 6.24
C THR A 266 -20.63 12.44 5.25
N ARG A 267 -20.74 11.91 4.03
CA ARG A 267 -19.74 12.07 2.98
C ARG A 267 -19.43 13.54 2.66
N ARG A 268 -20.40 14.45 2.83
CA ARG A 268 -20.25 15.89 2.57
C ARG A 268 -19.33 16.57 3.58
N ASP A 269 -19.14 15.99 4.74
CA ASP A 269 -18.26 16.52 5.78
C ASP A 269 -16.80 16.13 5.54
N VAL A 270 -16.55 15.12 4.71
CA VAL A 270 -15.18 14.61 4.38
C VAL A 270 -14.51 15.56 3.40
N THR A 271 -13.45 16.21 3.85
CA THR A 271 -12.69 17.21 3.05
C THR A 271 -11.54 16.61 2.26
N ALA A 272 -11.09 15.39 2.58
CA ALA A 272 -10.08 14.67 1.83
C ALA A 272 -10.33 13.17 1.83
N TRP A 273 -10.21 12.58 0.66
CA TRP A 273 -10.35 11.16 0.39
C TRP A 273 -8.98 10.57 0.03
N VAL A 274 -8.39 9.82 0.97
CA VAL A 274 -7.12 9.13 0.77
C VAL A 274 -7.43 7.69 0.36
N SER A 275 -7.61 7.46 -0.94
CA SER A 275 -8.01 6.15 -1.47
C SER A 275 -6.82 5.39 -2.00
N HIS A 276 -6.70 4.10 -1.64
CA HIS A 276 -5.75 3.19 -2.26
C HIS A 276 -5.92 3.14 -3.78
N ALA A 277 -4.82 3.27 -4.52
CA ALA A 277 -4.79 3.31 -5.98
C ALA A 277 -4.70 1.89 -6.60
N GLY A 278 -5.74 1.08 -6.42
CA GLY A 278 -5.78 -0.32 -6.89
C GLY A 278 -5.69 -0.46 -8.41
N GLY A 279 -6.18 0.52 -9.15
CA GLY A 279 -6.19 0.61 -10.60
C GLY A 279 -7.24 1.62 -11.08
N PRO A 280 -7.21 2.07 -12.34
CA PRO A 280 -8.12 3.13 -12.80
C PRO A 280 -9.60 2.75 -12.64
N LYS A 281 -9.98 1.52 -13.01
CA LYS A 281 -11.37 1.05 -12.87
C LYS A 281 -11.84 0.96 -11.41
N VAL A 282 -10.94 0.68 -10.48
CA VAL A 282 -11.25 0.65 -9.05
C VAL A 282 -11.46 2.07 -8.54
N LEU A 283 -10.60 3.02 -8.92
CA LEU A 283 -10.78 4.44 -8.57
C LEU A 283 -12.08 5.01 -9.15
N ASP A 284 -12.43 4.64 -10.40
CA ASP A 284 -13.71 5.02 -11.00
C ASP A 284 -14.88 4.44 -10.19
N ALA A 285 -14.82 3.16 -9.82
CA ALA A 285 -15.85 2.52 -9.01
C ALA A 285 -16.01 3.17 -7.62
N VAL A 286 -14.92 3.61 -6.99
CA VAL A 286 -14.97 4.38 -5.73
C VAL A 286 -15.63 5.72 -5.94
N THR A 287 -15.25 6.47 -6.98
CA THR A 287 -15.86 7.77 -7.33
C THR A 287 -17.36 7.63 -7.56
N GLU A 288 -17.77 6.64 -8.36
CA GLU A 288 -19.17 6.36 -8.65
C GLU A 288 -19.96 5.92 -7.41
N ALA A 289 -19.42 4.94 -6.64
CA ALA A 289 -20.11 4.41 -5.47
C ALA A 289 -20.37 5.45 -4.37
N LEU A 290 -19.43 6.39 -4.21
CA LEU A 290 -19.49 7.40 -3.16
C LEU A 290 -20.06 8.74 -3.65
N ASP A 291 -20.40 8.85 -4.96
CA ASP A 291 -20.86 10.09 -5.59
C ASP A 291 -19.89 11.26 -5.31
N LEU A 292 -18.59 11.02 -5.54
CA LEU A 292 -17.54 11.99 -5.26
C LEU A 292 -17.38 13.00 -6.40
N PRO A 293 -16.93 14.24 -6.10
CA PRO A 293 -16.45 15.15 -7.10
C PRO A 293 -15.33 14.51 -7.96
N GLU A 294 -15.23 14.94 -9.23
CA GLU A 294 -14.29 14.36 -10.20
C GLU A 294 -12.82 14.45 -9.71
N ASP A 295 -12.47 15.51 -9.02
CA ASP A 295 -11.13 15.82 -8.48
C ASP A 295 -10.84 15.19 -7.10
N ALA A 296 -11.83 14.59 -6.44
CA ALA A 296 -11.69 14.07 -5.06
C ALA A 296 -10.57 13.03 -4.91
N LEU A 297 -10.25 12.27 -5.97
CA LEU A 297 -9.22 11.23 -5.98
C LEU A 297 -7.99 11.60 -6.83
N ASP A 298 -7.76 12.87 -7.13
CA ASP A 298 -6.65 13.30 -7.99
C ASP A 298 -5.28 12.88 -7.45
N VAL A 299 -5.08 12.94 -6.13
CA VAL A 299 -3.82 12.48 -5.51
C VAL A 299 -3.61 10.98 -5.74
N SER A 300 -4.67 10.18 -5.60
CA SER A 300 -4.64 8.73 -5.86
C SER A 300 -4.37 8.42 -7.33
N ARG A 301 -5.03 9.13 -8.25
CA ARG A 301 -4.83 8.98 -9.70
C ARG A 301 -3.44 9.42 -10.13
N ALA A 302 -2.92 10.51 -9.58
CA ALA A 302 -1.55 10.99 -9.84
C ALA A 302 -0.50 9.98 -9.35
N SER A 303 -0.66 9.45 -8.13
CA SER A 303 0.20 8.41 -7.58
C SER A 303 0.22 7.17 -8.48
N LEU A 304 -0.96 6.66 -8.88
CA LEU A 304 -1.06 5.53 -9.80
C LEU A 304 -0.34 5.79 -11.13
N ALA A 305 -0.52 6.97 -11.69
CA ALA A 305 0.09 7.30 -12.98
C ALA A 305 1.62 7.40 -12.90
N GLU A 306 2.17 7.85 -11.79
CA GLU A 306 3.60 8.12 -11.64
C GLU A 306 4.42 6.94 -11.14
N VAL A 307 3.84 6.14 -10.23
CA VAL A 307 4.58 5.07 -9.56
C VAL A 307 3.89 3.70 -9.65
N GLY A 308 2.67 3.65 -10.20
CA GLY A 308 1.86 2.42 -10.26
C GLY A 308 1.22 2.07 -8.91
N ASN A 309 0.68 0.86 -8.82
CA ASN A 309 0.12 0.33 -7.59
C ASN A 309 1.24 -0.32 -6.76
N LEU A 310 1.59 0.31 -5.63
CA LEU A 310 2.58 -0.17 -4.67
C LEU A 310 1.93 -1.07 -3.59
N SER A 311 0.83 -1.77 -3.89
CA SER A 311 0.10 -2.61 -2.95
C SER A 311 -0.20 -1.88 -1.62
N SER A 312 0.14 -2.44 -0.46
CA SER A 312 -0.11 -1.82 0.86
C SER A 312 0.59 -0.48 1.07
N SER A 313 1.70 -0.21 0.38
CA SER A 313 2.41 1.07 0.46
C SER A 313 1.70 2.21 -0.27
N SER A 314 0.86 1.93 -1.30
CA SER A 314 0.20 2.96 -2.11
C SER A 314 -0.56 3.98 -1.28
N VAL A 315 -1.44 3.52 -0.39
CA VAL A 315 -2.30 4.42 0.41
C VAL A 315 -1.48 5.29 1.37
N LEU A 316 -0.31 4.81 1.79
CA LEU A 316 0.61 5.56 2.64
C LEU A 316 1.36 6.64 1.85
N HIS A 317 1.79 6.37 0.61
CA HIS A 317 2.32 7.37 -0.31
C HIS A 317 1.29 8.44 -0.61
N ILE A 318 0.03 8.06 -0.87
CA ILE A 318 -1.07 9.00 -1.12
C ILE A 318 -1.35 9.86 0.13
N LEU A 319 -1.31 9.27 1.33
CA LEU A 319 -1.43 10.01 2.59
C LEU A 319 -0.30 11.05 2.74
N ARG A 320 0.97 10.66 2.48
CA ARG A 320 2.12 11.57 2.46
C ARG A 320 1.89 12.74 1.50
N ASP A 321 1.45 12.44 0.28
CA ASP A 321 1.25 13.46 -0.76
C ASP A 321 0.08 14.39 -0.44
N THR A 322 -0.95 13.89 0.27
CA THR A 322 -2.05 14.70 0.80
C THR A 322 -1.57 15.65 1.92
N LEU A 323 -0.53 15.29 2.67
CA LEU A 323 0.05 16.11 3.74
C LEU A 323 0.98 17.22 3.23
N THR A 324 1.36 17.21 1.95
CA THR A 324 2.28 18.22 1.38
C THR A 324 1.62 19.60 1.27
N ALA A 325 2.46 20.67 1.27
CA ALA A 325 1.99 22.04 1.13
C ALA A 325 1.16 22.23 -0.15
N GLY A 326 0.03 22.91 -0.04
CA GLY A 326 -0.90 23.19 -1.14
C GLY A 326 -1.96 22.09 -1.38
N ARG A 327 -1.83 20.93 -0.73
CA ARG A 327 -2.85 19.84 -0.78
C ARG A 327 -3.43 19.50 0.57
N ARG A 328 -2.79 19.97 1.65
CA ARG A 328 -3.20 19.66 3.01
C ARG A 328 -4.60 20.20 3.31
N PRO A 329 -5.53 19.34 3.78
CA PRO A 329 -6.87 19.78 4.15
C PRO A 329 -6.86 20.77 5.32
N PRO A 330 -7.92 21.60 5.48
CA PRO A 330 -8.02 22.54 6.58
C PRO A 330 -7.95 21.83 7.94
N ALA A 331 -7.27 22.47 8.92
CA ALA A 331 -7.12 21.92 10.27
C ALA A 331 -8.48 21.69 10.93
N GLY A 332 -8.64 20.56 11.63
CA GLY A 332 -9.83 20.17 12.33
C GLY A 332 -10.92 19.53 11.46
N THR A 333 -10.75 19.46 10.14
CA THR A 333 -11.75 18.85 9.25
C THR A 333 -11.60 17.33 9.17
N PRO A 334 -12.70 16.58 8.90
CA PRO A 334 -12.64 15.14 8.72
C PRO A 334 -11.99 14.75 7.38
N GLY A 335 -11.25 13.65 7.39
CA GLY A 335 -10.77 12.97 6.20
C GLY A 335 -11.03 11.47 6.31
N LEU A 336 -11.16 10.77 5.19
CA LEU A 336 -11.31 9.33 5.16
C LEU A 336 -10.20 8.68 4.36
N LEU A 337 -9.41 7.83 5.03
CA LEU A 337 -8.47 6.94 4.37
C LEU A 337 -9.14 5.60 4.18
N LEU A 338 -9.09 5.07 2.94
CA LEU A 338 -9.74 3.83 2.58
C LEU A 338 -8.84 2.97 1.69
N ALA A 339 -8.85 1.68 1.94
CA ALA A 339 -8.20 0.68 1.12
C ALA A 339 -9.05 -0.57 1.02
N MET A 340 -8.89 -1.28 -0.10
CA MET A 340 -9.53 -2.56 -0.36
C MET A 340 -8.49 -3.57 -0.80
N GLY A 341 -8.70 -4.85 -0.49
CA GLY A 341 -7.74 -5.89 -0.80
C GLY A 341 -8.27 -7.30 -0.57
N PRO A 342 -7.32 -8.27 -0.55
CA PRO A 342 -7.66 -9.68 -0.36
C PRO A 342 -8.57 -9.94 0.83
N GLY A 343 -9.54 -10.88 0.56
CA GLY A 343 -10.50 -11.28 1.55
C GLY A 343 -11.90 -11.52 0.96
N PHE A 344 -12.49 -10.76 0.04
CA PHE A 344 -12.21 -9.35 -0.23
C PHE A 344 -12.64 -8.50 0.95
N CYS A 345 -11.94 -7.44 1.25
CA CYS A 345 -12.26 -6.62 2.42
C CYS A 345 -12.00 -5.12 2.17
N THR A 346 -12.63 -4.31 2.99
CA THR A 346 -12.46 -2.85 3.05
C THR A 346 -11.93 -2.46 4.42
N GLU A 347 -10.94 -1.56 4.46
CA GLU A 347 -10.45 -0.89 5.66
C GLU A 347 -10.68 0.60 5.55
N LEU A 348 -11.34 1.16 6.55
CA LEU A 348 -11.65 2.58 6.68
C LEU A 348 -10.95 3.16 7.91
N VAL A 349 -10.32 4.31 7.76
CA VAL A 349 -9.70 5.07 8.85
C VAL A 349 -10.18 6.50 8.80
N LEU A 350 -10.91 6.93 9.83
CA LEU A 350 -11.36 8.30 10.00
C LEU A 350 -10.23 9.15 10.57
N LEU A 351 -9.84 10.17 9.83
CA LEU A 351 -8.81 11.12 10.19
C LEU A 351 -9.43 12.47 10.56
N ARG A 352 -8.71 13.24 11.37
CA ARG A 352 -8.98 14.66 11.62
C ARG A 352 -7.67 15.42 11.40
N TRP A 353 -7.70 16.33 10.42
CA TRP A 353 -6.55 17.10 9.96
C TRP A 353 -6.10 18.19 10.94
#